data_c050b8bcb637dd39d63767cfbe2dcd32
#
_entry.id   c050b8bcb637dd39d63767cfbe2dcd32
#
_cell.length_a   1.000
_cell.length_b   1.000
_cell.length_c   1.000
_cell.angle_alpha   90.00
_cell.angle_beta   90.00
_cell.angle_gamma   90.00
#
_symmetry.space_group_name_H-M   'P 1'
#
loop_
_entity.id
_entity.type
_entity.pdbx_description
1 polymer ?
#
loop_
_entity_poly.entity_id
_entity_poly.type
_entity_poly.pdbx_seq_one_letter_code
_entity_poly.pdbx_strand_id
1 'polypeptide(L)'
;YEYCNNNSEKRTALENTLNEIMIDHNIVNPLVITERIRLRSQGFLSEAYIKSTGALIATIIDFFHYYNEIPVYSVDTRSWKSQIVGSSKPLDNPYGINPEKYRTILYLRDRGLLKHIAEEYKGRGKKGIISVKMDVVEGGKKVKKKVPCEINDDLADSYCIALYGYLPKTKQKLKEERF
;
A
#
# COMPACT_ATOMS: atom_id res chain seq x y z
N TYR A 1 -13.50 21.86 -15.65
CA TYR A 1 -14.37 20.92 -16.36
C TYR A 1 -13.67 19.60 -16.69
N GLU A 2 -12.48 19.60 -17.28
CA GLU A 2 -11.69 18.37 -17.56
C GLU A 2 -11.27 17.63 -16.29
N TYR A 3 -11.04 18.34 -15.20
CA TYR A 3 -10.64 17.74 -13.92
C TYR A 3 -11.77 16.94 -13.26
N CYS A 4 -13.02 17.37 -13.46
CA CYS A 4 -14.20 16.65 -12.95
C CYS A 4 -14.46 15.35 -13.72
N ASN A 5 -14.35 15.37 -15.06
CA ASN A 5 -14.54 14.18 -15.86
C ASN A 5 -13.51 13.09 -15.55
N ASN A 6 -12.23 13.45 -15.41
CA ASN A 6 -11.16 12.50 -15.10
C ASN A 6 -11.34 11.86 -13.70
N ASN A 7 -11.88 12.58 -12.73
CA ASN A 7 -12.17 12.03 -11.40
C ASN A 7 -13.40 11.13 -11.38
N SER A 8 -14.44 11.45 -12.16
CA SER A 8 -15.62 10.60 -12.31
C SER A 8 -15.26 9.27 -12.98
N GLU A 9 -14.48 9.29 -14.05
CA GLU A 9 -14.02 8.07 -14.72
C GLU A 9 -13.16 7.19 -13.79
N LYS A 10 -12.25 7.79 -13.02
CA LYS A 10 -11.44 7.06 -12.03
C LYS A 10 -12.27 6.46 -10.91
N ARG A 11 -13.28 7.18 -10.45
CA ARG A 11 -14.23 6.68 -9.45
C ARG A 11 -14.97 5.46 -10.00
N THR A 12 -15.59 5.58 -11.17
CA THR A 12 -16.32 4.48 -11.81
C THR A 12 -15.41 3.28 -12.07
N ALA A 13 -14.19 3.51 -12.55
CA ALA A 13 -13.23 2.44 -12.77
C ALA A 13 -12.87 1.72 -11.46
N LEU A 14 -12.68 2.45 -10.36
CA LEU A 14 -12.41 1.85 -9.05
C LEU A 14 -13.62 1.05 -8.54
N GLU A 15 -14.81 1.61 -8.60
CA GLU A 15 -16.05 0.93 -8.18
C GLU A 15 -16.27 -0.37 -8.97
N ASN A 16 -16.06 -0.34 -10.28
CA ASN A 16 -16.13 -1.52 -11.13
C ASN A 16 -15.10 -2.58 -10.73
N THR A 17 -13.84 -2.17 -10.51
CA THR A 17 -12.78 -3.07 -10.07
C THR A 17 -13.10 -3.70 -8.71
N LEU A 18 -13.63 -2.93 -7.76
CA LEU A 18 -14.03 -3.44 -6.45
C LEU A 18 -15.17 -4.46 -6.57
N ASN A 19 -16.18 -4.17 -7.40
CA ASN A 19 -17.26 -5.10 -7.70
C ASN A 19 -16.75 -6.41 -8.32
N GLU A 20 -15.88 -6.31 -9.33
CA GLU A 20 -15.26 -7.48 -9.98
C GLU A 20 -14.52 -8.34 -8.94
N ILE A 21 -13.67 -7.74 -8.11
CA ILE A 21 -12.94 -8.45 -7.05
C ILE A 21 -13.91 -9.16 -6.09
N MET A 22 -14.98 -8.49 -5.65
CA MET A 22 -15.93 -9.07 -4.72
C MET A 22 -16.69 -10.25 -5.34
N ILE A 23 -17.07 -10.14 -6.61
CA ILE A 23 -17.79 -11.19 -7.35
C ILE A 23 -16.85 -12.36 -7.66
N ASP A 24 -15.69 -12.12 -8.27
CA ASP A 24 -14.77 -13.16 -8.74
C ASP A 24 -14.23 -14.01 -7.59
N HIS A 25 -14.07 -13.42 -6.41
CA HIS A 25 -13.58 -14.11 -5.23
C HIS A 25 -14.68 -14.47 -4.22
N ASN A 26 -15.95 -14.25 -4.57
CA ASN A 26 -17.13 -14.53 -3.71
C ASN A 26 -16.95 -13.92 -2.30
N ILE A 27 -16.54 -12.66 -2.23
CA ILE A 27 -16.29 -11.96 -0.97
C ILE A 27 -17.59 -11.35 -0.47
N VAL A 28 -18.09 -11.83 0.66
CA VAL A 28 -19.39 -11.39 1.22
C VAL A 28 -19.22 -10.30 2.29
N ASN A 29 -18.27 -10.45 3.19
CA ASN A 29 -18.03 -9.52 4.30
C ASN A 29 -16.54 -9.22 4.44
N PRO A 30 -15.97 -8.39 3.58
CA PRO A 30 -14.56 -8.03 3.67
C PRO A 30 -14.28 -7.16 4.90
N LEU A 31 -13.10 -7.34 5.48
CA LEU A 31 -12.54 -6.34 6.38
C LEU A 31 -11.80 -5.31 5.53
N VAL A 32 -12.39 -4.13 5.36
CA VAL A 32 -11.82 -3.06 4.54
C VAL A 32 -10.95 -2.16 5.39
N ILE A 33 -9.66 -2.08 5.05
CA ILE A 33 -8.70 -1.25 5.78
C ILE A 33 -7.96 -0.35 4.80
N THR A 34 -7.94 0.95 5.09
CA THR A 34 -7.14 1.94 4.38
C THR A 34 -6.00 2.45 5.24
N GLU A 35 -4.92 2.93 4.63
CA GLU A 35 -3.92 3.66 5.37
C GLU A 35 -4.40 5.10 5.63
N ARG A 36 -4.28 5.55 6.89
CA ARG A 36 -4.67 6.91 7.25
C ARG A 36 -3.75 7.93 6.63
N ILE A 37 -4.32 8.88 5.90
CA ILE A 37 -3.57 10.04 5.42
C ILE A 37 -3.18 10.90 6.62
N ARG A 38 -1.87 11.07 6.82
CA ARG A 38 -1.37 12.04 7.78
C ARG A 38 -1.01 13.32 7.04
N LEU A 39 -1.69 14.38 7.35
CA LEU A 39 -1.23 15.73 7.06
C LEU A 39 -0.02 15.98 7.97
N ARG A 40 1.18 15.78 7.47
CA ARG A 40 2.40 16.11 8.21
C ARG A 40 2.51 17.63 8.30
N SER A 41 2.62 18.15 9.52
CA SER A 41 2.79 19.59 9.79
C SER A 41 4.07 20.20 9.19
N GLN A 42 4.95 19.44 8.59
CA GLN A 42 6.26 19.87 8.08
C GLN A 42 6.59 19.42 6.67
N GLY A 43 5.65 18.94 5.90
CA GLY A 43 5.91 18.55 4.51
C GLY A 43 4.78 19.02 3.64
N PHE A 44 5.10 19.80 2.61
CA PHE A 44 4.17 20.16 1.55
C PHE A 44 3.72 18.89 0.83
N LEU A 45 2.69 18.24 1.33
CA LEU A 45 1.90 17.36 0.47
C LEU A 45 1.28 18.29 -0.56
N SER A 46 1.50 18.02 -1.83
CA SER A 46 0.86 18.84 -2.87
C SER A 46 -0.65 18.78 -2.67
N GLU A 47 -1.32 19.90 -2.83
CA GLU A 47 -2.79 19.97 -2.77
C GLU A 47 -3.44 18.92 -3.69
N ALA A 48 -2.83 18.68 -4.85
CA ALA A 48 -3.25 17.64 -5.80
C ALA A 48 -3.18 16.23 -5.18
N TYR A 49 -2.14 15.91 -4.42
CA TYR A 49 -2.03 14.61 -3.73
C TYR A 49 -3.12 14.45 -2.66
N ILE A 50 -3.34 15.48 -1.83
CA ILE A 50 -4.38 15.45 -0.79
C ILE A 50 -5.76 15.26 -1.42
N LYS A 51 -6.07 16.01 -2.49
CA LYS A 51 -7.34 15.91 -3.20
C LYS A 51 -7.53 14.54 -3.84
N SER A 52 -6.52 14.02 -4.54
CA SER A 52 -6.62 12.72 -5.23
C SER A 52 -6.73 11.55 -4.26
N THR A 53 -5.96 11.55 -3.18
CA THR A 53 -6.01 10.49 -2.17
C THR A 53 -7.29 10.59 -1.34
N GLY A 54 -7.73 11.80 -1.01
CA GLY A 54 -9.00 12.02 -0.34
C GLY A 54 -10.19 11.53 -1.18
N ALA A 55 -10.21 11.83 -2.49
CA ALA A 55 -11.24 11.36 -3.40
C ALA A 55 -11.25 9.82 -3.50
N LEU A 56 -10.08 9.18 -3.55
CA LEU A 56 -9.95 7.73 -3.58
C LEU A 56 -10.53 7.08 -2.31
N ILE A 57 -10.16 7.59 -1.14
CA ILE A 57 -10.68 7.09 0.14
C ILE A 57 -12.17 7.32 0.25
N ALA A 58 -12.68 8.50 -0.15
CA ALA A 58 -14.10 8.77 -0.18
C ALA A 58 -14.86 7.77 -1.07
N THR A 59 -14.33 7.45 -2.26
CA THR A 59 -14.94 6.44 -3.14
C THR A 59 -14.98 5.05 -2.47
N ILE A 60 -13.93 4.64 -1.78
CA ILE A 60 -13.88 3.36 -1.04
C ILE A 60 -14.94 3.35 0.08
N ILE A 61 -15.07 4.44 0.82
CA ILE A 61 -16.05 4.55 1.90
C ILE A 61 -17.46 4.54 1.34
N ASP A 62 -17.75 5.31 0.29
CA ASP A 62 -19.04 5.30 -0.38
C ASP A 62 -19.40 3.89 -0.85
N PHE A 63 -18.48 3.22 -1.53
CA PHE A 63 -18.71 1.87 -2.07
C PHE A 63 -18.99 0.85 -0.98
N PHE A 64 -18.18 0.79 0.06
CA PHE A 64 -18.33 -0.24 1.08
C PHE A 64 -19.34 0.15 2.16
N HIS A 65 -19.28 1.35 2.69
CA HIS A 65 -20.12 1.73 3.82
C HIS A 65 -21.52 2.13 3.41
N TYR A 66 -21.66 3.02 2.40
CA TYR A 66 -22.98 3.54 2.04
C TYR A 66 -23.77 2.62 1.12
N TYR A 67 -23.11 1.94 0.19
CA TYR A 67 -23.82 1.05 -0.75
C TYR A 67 -23.92 -0.40 -0.27
N ASN A 68 -22.99 -0.87 0.53
CA ASN A 68 -22.92 -2.27 0.96
C ASN A 68 -22.99 -2.47 2.47
N GLU A 69 -23.15 -1.42 3.26
CA GLU A 69 -23.21 -1.45 4.73
C GLU A 69 -21.98 -2.09 5.41
N ILE A 70 -20.86 -2.09 4.73
CA ILE A 70 -19.60 -2.69 5.20
C ILE A 70 -18.74 -1.59 5.80
N PRO A 71 -18.35 -1.66 7.08
CA PRO A 71 -17.54 -0.63 7.70
C PRO A 71 -16.14 -0.57 7.12
N VAL A 72 -15.65 0.64 6.86
CA VAL A 72 -14.29 0.91 6.42
C VAL A 72 -13.46 1.38 7.60
N TYR A 73 -12.30 0.80 7.78
CA TYR A 73 -11.37 1.16 8.84
C TYR A 73 -10.13 1.84 8.27
N SER A 74 -9.53 2.70 9.07
CA SER A 74 -8.20 3.24 8.77
C SER A 74 -7.19 2.83 9.82
N VAL A 75 -5.94 2.70 9.40
CA VAL A 75 -4.82 2.39 10.26
C VAL A 75 -3.67 3.39 10.05
N ASP A 76 -3.03 3.74 11.15
CA ASP A 76 -1.83 4.55 11.11
C ASP A 76 -0.62 3.74 10.64
N THR A 77 0.19 4.31 9.72
CA THR A 77 1.41 3.69 9.20
C THR A 77 2.32 3.13 10.29
N ARG A 78 2.53 3.88 11.38
CA ARG A 78 3.39 3.42 12.49
C ARG A 78 2.78 2.23 13.21
N SER A 79 1.46 2.19 13.33
CA SER A 79 0.77 1.12 14.06
C SER A 79 0.93 -0.22 13.36
N TRP A 80 0.65 -0.30 12.06
CA TRP A 80 0.77 -1.55 11.33
C TRP A 80 2.25 -1.94 11.11
N LYS A 81 3.13 -0.98 10.78
CA LYS A 81 4.56 -1.27 10.61
C LYS A 81 5.20 -1.82 11.86
N SER A 82 4.90 -1.26 13.04
CA SER A 82 5.45 -1.76 14.31
C SER A 82 5.00 -3.17 14.66
N GLN A 83 3.77 -3.54 14.32
CA GLN A 83 3.19 -4.84 14.67
C GLN A 83 3.53 -5.93 13.65
N ILE A 84 3.61 -5.59 12.37
CA ILE A 84 3.83 -6.55 11.29
C ILE A 84 5.30 -6.64 10.93
N VAL A 85 5.94 -5.53 10.59
CA VAL A 85 7.31 -5.51 10.06
C VAL A 85 8.34 -5.50 11.18
N GLY A 86 7.98 -5.01 12.36
CA GLY A 86 8.85 -4.92 13.52
C GLY A 86 9.80 -3.72 13.49
N SER A 87 10.73 -3.70 14.43
CA SER A 87 11.53 -2.53 14.74
C SER A 87 12.70 -2.29 13.80
N SER A 88 13.29 -1.14 13.97
CA SER A 88 14.42 -0.50 13.32
C SER A 88 15.79 -1.22 13.43
N LYS A 89 15.85 -2.55 13.42
CA LYS A 89 17.15 -3.25 13.39
C LYS A 89 17.95 -2.80 12.17
N PRO A 90 19.27 -2.71 12.28
CA PRO A 90 20.12 -2.50 11.12
C PRO A 90 19.77 -3.48 10.02
N LEU A 91 19.73 -3.00 8.80
CA LEU A 91 19.31 -3.77 7.65
C LEU A 91 20.42 -3.72 6.61
N ASP A 92 20.90 -4.90 6.23
CA ASP A 92 21.71 -5.00 5.02
C ASP A 92 20.85 -4.67 3.82
N ASN A 93 21.19 -3.60 3.14
CA ASN A 93 20.41 -3.02 2.04
C ASN A 93 21.32 -2.73 0.85
N PRO A 94 21.75 -3.77 0.15
CA PRO A 94 22.71 -3.65 -0.95
C PRO A 94 22.17 -2.85 -2.13
N TYR A 95 20.86 -2.62 -2.18
CA TYR A 95 20.19 -1.91 -3.28
C TYR A 95 19.92 -0.45 -3.00
N GLY A 96 20.22 0.03 -1.78
CA GLY A 96 19.93 1.41 -1.38
C GLY A 96 18.45 1.77 -1.37
N ILE A 97 17.54 0.81 -1.35
CA ILE A 97 16.08 1.05 -1.25
C ILE A 97 15.80 1.82 0.04
N ASN A 98 14.78 2.67 0.05
CA ASN A 98 14.33 3.31 1.26
C ASN A 98 14.14 2.26 2.37
N PRO A 99 14.82 2.36 3.53
CA PRO A 99 14.83 1.30 4.54
C PRO A 99 13.45 0.86 5.03
N GLU A 100 12.50 1.81 5.16
CA GLU A 100 11.13 1.49 5.59
C GLU A 100 10.39 0.61 4.56
N LYS A 101 10.59 0.91 3.28
CA LYS A 101 10.00 0.16 2.16
C LYS A 101 10.69 -1.19 1.99
N TYR A 102 12.01 -1.21 2.07
CA TYR A 102 12.78 -2.44 1.95
C TYR A 102 12.44 -3.45 3.05
N ARG A 103 12.21 -3.00 4.27
CA ARG A 103 11.77 -3.87 5.38
C ARG A 103 10.43 -4.55 5.10
N THR A 104 9.48 -3.82 4.55
CA THR A 104 8.15 -4.37 4.19
C THR A 104 8.30 -5.46 3.14
N ILE A 105 9.12 -5.23 2.13
CA ILE A 105 9.39 -6.20 1.07
C ILE A 105 10.10 -7.44 1.64
N LEU A 106 11.14 -7.26 2.46
CA LEU A 106 11.86 -8.36 3.10
C LEU A 106 10.94 -9.20 3.99
N TYR A 107 10.05 -8.54 4.73
CA TYR A 107 9.09 -9.22 5.57
C TYR A 107 8.21 -10.19 4.77
N LEU A 108 7.75 -9.79 3.59
CA LEU A 108 6.94 -10.64 2.71
C LEU A 108 7.78 -11.77 2.10
N ARG A 109 9.02 -11.50 1.68
CA ARG A 109 9.96 -12.50 1.18
C ARG A 109 10.21 -13.58 2.22
N ASP A 110 10.56 -13.20 3.43
CA ASP A 110 10.93 -14.13 4.50
C ASP A 110 9.74 -15.03 4.93
N ARG A 111 8.54 -14.68 4.52
CA ARG A 111 7.32 -15.50 4.68
C ARG A 111 6.92 -16.28 3.44
N GLY A 112 7.76 -16.25 2.41
CA GLY A 112 7.46 -16.95 1.16
C GLY A 112 6.31 -16.34 0.34
N LEU A 113 5.86 -15.13 0.71
CA LEU A 113 4.83 -14.39 -0.03
C LEU A 113 5.41 -13.66 -1.25
N LEU A 114 6.72 -13.51 -1.29
CA LEU A 114 7.49 -13.04 -2.44
C LEU A 114 8.62 -14.02 -2.71
N LYS A 115 8.75 -14.44 -3.95
CA LYS A 115 9.81 -15.36 -4.36
C LYS A 115 11.11 -14.64 -4.67
N HIS A 116 11.03 -13.41 -5.17
CA HIS A 116 12.18 -12.69 -5.72
C HIS A 116 12.28 -11.28 -5.17
N ILE A 117 13.21 -11.04 -4.27
CA ILE A 117 13.83 -9.75 -4.10
C ILE A 117 15.26 -9.92 -4.55
N ALA A 118 15.59 -9.39 -5.68
CA ALA A 118 16.91 -9.01 -6.15
C ALA A 118 18.09 -9.99 -5.94
N GLU A 119 17.92 -11.12 -5.25
CA GLU A 119 19.02 -12.04 -4.93
C GLU A 119 19.70 -12.56 -6.18
N GLU A 120 19.01 -12.54 -7.30
CA GLU A 120 19.50 -13.06 -8.55
C GLU A 120 19.34 -12.13 -9.74
N TYR A 121 19.25 -10.85 -9.53
CA TYR A 121 19.25 -9.90 -10.64
C TYR A 121 20.62 -9.89 -11.32
N LYS A 122 20.81 -10.84 -12.19
CA LYS A 122 21.97 -10.91 -13.08
C LYS A 122 21.57 -10.41 -14.48
N GLY A 123 21.40 -9.10 -14.60
CA GLY A 123 21.24 -8.47 -15.89
C GLY A 123 19.83 -8.54 -16.51
N ARG A 124 19.68 -7.95 -17.68
CA ARG A 124 18.46 -7.92 -18.46
C ARG A 124 18.05 -9.31 -18.93
N GLY A 125 16.83 -9.70 -18.69
CA GLY A 125 16.20 -10.80 -19.42
C GLY A 125 16.07 -12.13 -18.70
N LYS A 126 16.28 -12.24 -17.39
CA LYS A 126 15.89 -13.46 -16.68
C LYS A 126 14.36 -13.54 -16.58
N LYS A 127 13.79 -14.63 -17.10
CA LYS A 127 12.37 -14.95 -16.97
C LYS A 127 12.01 -15.03 -15.49
N GLY A 128 10.99 -14.27 -15.08
CA GLY A 128 10.42 -14.31 -13.73
C GLY A 128 10.84 -13.18 -12.80
N ILE A 129 11.80 -12.33 -13.19
CA ILE A 129 12.18 -11.16 -12.40
C ILE A 129 11.66 -9.90 -13.08
N ILE A 130 10.75 -9.21 -12.42
CA ILE A 130 10.30 -7.89 -12.84
C ILE A 130 11.12 -6.82 -12.13
N SER A 131 11.38 -5.73 -12.85
CA SER A 131 11.98 -4.54 -12.25
C SER A 131 10.89 -3.51 -11.98
N VAL A 132 10.78 -3.07 -10.76
CA VAL A 132 9.87 -2.01 -10.35
C VAL A 132 10.63 -0.74 -9.98
N LYS A 133 10.00 0.42 -10.19
CA LYS A 133 10.57 1.69 -9.75
C LYS A 133 10.33 1.85 -8.25
N MET A 134 11.40 1.98 -7.49
CA MET A 134 11.37 2.21 -6.05
C MET A 134 12.19 3.42 -5.65
N ASP A 135 11.87 4.00 -4.50
CA ASP A 135 12.69 5.04 -3.90
C ASP A 135 13.96 4.42 -3.31
N VAL A 136 15.10 4.82 -3.82
CA VAL A 136 16.43 4.50 -3.27
C VAL A 136 17.09 5.75 -2.70
N VAL A 137 17.99 5.56 -1.74
CA VAL A 137 18.74 6.67 -1.13
C VAL A 137 20.16 6.66 -1.67
N GLU A 138 20.52 7.69 -2.43
CA GLU A 138 21.87 7.88 -2.97
C GLU A 138 22.40 9.26 -2.59
N GLY A 139 23.59 9.30 -1.97
CA GLY A 139 24.17 10.54 -1.50
C GLY A 139 23.24 11.35 -0.58
N GLY A 140 22.41 10.68 0.23
CA GLY A 140 21.44 11.32 1.11
C GLY A 140 20.16 11.83 0.42
N LYS A 141 20.03 11.66 -0.90
CA LYS A 141 18.85 12.08 -1.67
C LYS A 141 18.02 10.88 -2.09
N LYS A 142 16.68 11.04 -2.07
CA LYS A 142 15.77 10.04 -2.62
C LYS A 142 15.72 10.17 -4.14
N VAL A 143 16.02 9.08 -4.83
CA VAL A 143 15.92 8.94 -6.29
C VAL A 143 15.11 7.71 -6.64
N LYS A 144 14.41 7.73 -7.77
CA LYS A 144 13.67 6.56 -8.24
C LYS A 144 14.54 5.71 -9.14
N LYS A 145 14.80 4.47 -8.73
CA LYS A 145 15.52 3.48 -9.54
C LYS A 145 14.68 2.24 -9.80
N LYS A 146 14.98 1.55 -10.90
CA LYS A 146 14.46 0.21 -11.15
C LYS A 146 15.21 -0.78 -10.28
N VAL A 147 14.45 -1.50 -9.44
CA VAL A 147 14.97 -2.55 -8.55
C VAL A 147 14.27 -3.85 -8.92
N PRO A 148 15.00 -4.96 -9.03
CA PRO A 148 14.39 -6.26 -9.28
C PRO A 148 13.53 -6.68 -8.09
N CYS A 149 12.23 -6.77 -8.32
CA CYS A 149 11.25 -7.17 -7.31
C CYS A 149 9.93 -7.58 -7.99
N GLU A 150 9.21 -8.51 -7.41
CA GLU A 150 7.93 -8.97 -7.93
C GLU A 150 6.82 -7.93 -7.78
N ILE A 151 6.88 -7.14 -6.73
CA ILE A 151 5.87 -6.12 -6.41
C ILE A 151 6.54 -4.79 -6.10
N ASN A 152 5.80 -3.72 -6.30
CA ASN A 152 6.20 -2.41 -5.82
C ASN A 152 5.97 -2.29 -4.30
N ASP A 153 6.53 -1.24 -3.72
CA ASP A 153 6.42 -0.94 -2.30
C ASP A 153 4.98 -0.67 -1.83
N ASP A 154 4.15 -0.08 -2.68
CA ASP A 154 2.75 0.21 -2.35
C ASP A 154 1.92 -1.09 -2.24
N LEU A 155 2.15 -2.06 -3.14
CA LEU A 155 1.55 -3.38 -3.02
C LEU A 155 2.08 -4.14 -1.80
N ALA A 156 3.38 -4.03 -1.49
CA ALA A 156 3.94 -4.63 -0.29
C ALA A 156 3.31 -4.06 0.99
N ASP A 157 3.14 -2.75 1.07
CA ASP A 157 2.47 -2.09 2.19
C ASP A 157 1.00 -2.53 2.28
N SER A 158 0.28 -2.65 1.17
CA SER A 158 -1.11 -3.15 1.14
C SER A 158 -1.24 -4.59 1.68
N TYR A 159 -0.34 -5.49 1.30
CA TYR A 159 -0.27 -6.84 1.87
C TYR A 159 -0.06 -6.82 3.38
N CYS A 160 0.84 -5.98 3.87
CA CYS A 160 1.11 -5.87 5.30
C CYS A 160 -0.05 -5.26 6.08
N ILE A 161 -0.78 -4.31 5.49
CA ILE A 161 -2.01 -3.76 6.07
C ILE A 161 -3.10 -4.85 6.14
N ALA A 162 -3.25 -5.66 5.10
CA ALA A 162 -4.18 -6.80 5.13
C ALA A 162 -3.81 -7.79 6.23
N LEU A 163 -2.53 -8.16 6.36
CA LEU A 163 -2.04 -9.02 7.44
C LEU A 163 -2.29 -8.41 8.83
N TYR A 164 -2.20 -7.10 8.96
CA TYR A 164 -2.53 -6.41 10.21
C TYR A 164 -4.00 -6.63 10.61
N GLY A 165 -4.90 -6.69 9.66
CA GLY A 165 -6.32 -7.00 9.87
C GLY A 165 -6.57 -8.38 10.48
N TYR A 166 -5.66 -9.32 10.33
CA TYR A 166 -5.74 -10.66 10.94
C TYR A 166 -5.17 -10.75 12.36
N LEU A 167 -4.56 -9.69 12.87
CA LEU A 167 -4.08 -9.69 14.25
C LEU A 167 -5.25 -9.73 15.23
N PRO A 168 -5.05 -10.26 16.46
CA PRO A 168 -6.05 -10.18 17.52
C PRO A 168 -6.49 -8.72 17.75
N LYS A 169 -7.78 -8.50 18.00
CA LYS A 169 -8.37 -7.16 18.22
C LYS A 169 -7.62 -6.33 19.26
N THR A 170 -7.04 -6.97 20.28
CA THR A 170 -6.21 -6.33 21.31
C THR A 170 -4.92 -5.69 20.76
N LYS A 171 -4.44 -6.14 19.60
CA LYS A 171 -3.24 -5.61 18.92
C LYS A 171 -3.58 -4.64 17.80
N GLN A 172 -4.82 -4.62 17.34
CA GLN A 172 -5.25 -3.72 16.28
C GLN A 172 -5.58 -2.33 16.83
N LYS A 173 -5.18 -1.31 16.09
CA LYS A 173 -5.56 0.09 16.34
C LYS A 173 -6.28 0.64 15.10
N LEU A 174 -7.35 -0.04 14.76
CA LEU A 174 -8.22 0.36 13.67
C LEU A 174 -9.18 1.46 14.15
N LYS A 175 -9.39 2.46 13.32
CA LYS A 175 -10.38 3.50 13.52
C LYS A 175 -11.41 3.39 12.41
N GLU A 176 -12.66 3.20 12.78
CA GLU A 176 -13.75 3.21 11.81
C GLU A 176 -13.88 4.61 11.21
N GLU A 177 -13.89 4.69 9.89
CA GLU A 177 -14.09 5.94 9.16
C GLU A 177 -15.59 6.10 8.91
N ARG A 178 -16.10 7.24 9.38
CA ARG A 178 -17.50 7.67 9.16
C ARG A 178 -17.43 9.10 8.64
N PHE A 179 -18.21 9.43 7.66
CA PHE A 179 -18.46 10.81 7.23
C PHE A 179 -19.74 11.32 7.84
#